data_01f53d745d72e1103d01ac185ca70245
#
_entry.id   01f53d745d72e1103d01ac185ca70245
#
_cell.length_a   1.000
_cell.length_b   1.000
_cell.length_c   1.000
_cell.angle_alpha   90.00
_cell.angle_beta   90.00
_cell.angle_gamma   90.00
#
_symmetry.space_group_name_H-M   'P 1'
#
loop_
_entity.id
_entity.type
_entity.pdbx_description
1 polymer ?
#
loop_
_entity_poly.entity_id
_entity_poly.type
_entity_poly.pdbx_seq_one_letter_code
_entity_poly.pdbx_strand_id
1 'polypeptide(L)'
;MTRAALAAAMLFPLITLRPVGSAAEMVVQACFSPQGKCSAHILREIDQAKKELLVAVYAFTNDDLASALAQAKKRGVTVQVVIDREFDAGNEKSKGKFFEAQKIPLRRMTGAKSKTGDRDGGLMHQKFAVIDRRIVLTGSYNWTHAADSLNDENLLLFRDAGPLAEEYRKAFLQLWERKL
;
A
#
# COMPACT_ATOMS: atom_id res chain seq x y z
N MET A 1 -6.49 73.47 -40.87
CA MET A 1 -6.78 73.01 -39.50
C MET A 1 -7.09 71.56 -39.58
N THR A 2 -6.08 70.69 -39.40
CA THR A 2 -6.18 69.23 -39.50
C THR A 2 -6.15 68.64 -38.09
N ARG A 3 -7.24 68.04 -37.68
CA ARG A 3 -7.35 67.32 -36.39
C ARG A 3 -6.74 65.88 -36.52
N ALA A 4 -5.69 65.61 -35.77
CA ALA A 4 -5.13 64.26 -35.62
C ALA A 4 -5.95 63.49 -34.58
N ALA A 5 -6.47 62.36 -35.00
CA ALA A 5 -7.14 61.39 -34.07
C ALA A 5 -6.09 60.47 -33.47
N LEU A 6 -5.94 60.53 -32.16
CA LEU A 6 -5.15 59.51 -31.38
C LEU A 6 -5.97 58.25 -31.26
N ALA A 7 -5.49 57.15 -31.82
CA ALA A 7 -6.03 55.81 -31.57
C ALA A 7 -5.33 55.22 -30.32
N ALA A 8 -6.09 55.03 -29.26
CA ALA A 8 -5.62 54.31 -28.06
C ALA A 8 -5.67 52.80 -28.30
N ALA A 9 -4.52 52.16 -28.36
CA ALA A 9 -4.41 50.71 -28.43
C ALA A 9 -4.67 50.12 -27.04
N MET A 10 -5.80 49.40 -26.86
CA MET A 10 -6.06 48.62 -25.68
C MET A 10 -5.22 47.32 -25.72
N LEU A 11 -4.21 47.26 -24.87
CA LEU A 11 -3.45 46.03 -24.60
C LEU A 11 -4.30 45.12 -23.71
N PHE A 12 -4.87 44.04 -24.28
CA PHE A 12 -5.45 42.96 -23.50
C PHE A 12 -4.32 42.08 -22.96
N PRO A 13 -4.31 41.76 -21.63
CA PRO A 13 -3.33 40.84 -21.12
C PRO A 13 -3.61 39.42 -21.66
N LEU A 14 -2.61 38.84 -22.28
CA LEU A 14 -2.62 37.45 -22.74
C LEU A 14 -2.67 36.53 -21.51
N ILE A 15 -3.86 36.04 -21.15
CA ILE A 15 -4.00 35.04 -20.13
C ILE A 15 -3.46 33.71 -20.70
N THR A 16 -2.22 33.40 -20.37
CA THR A 16 -1.66 32.08 -20.67
C THR A 16 -2.32 31.04 -19.74
N LEU A 17 -3.31 30.33 -20.25
CA LEU A 17 -3.82 29.12 -19.63
C LEU A 17 -2.64 28.12 -19.49
N ARG A 18 -2.14 27.92 -18.26
CA ARG A 18 -1.23 26.80 -17.98
C ARG A 18 -1.99 25.52 -18.24
N PRO A 19 -1.44 24.54 -18.98
CA PRO A 19 -2.07 23.25 -19.12
C PRO A 19 -2.23 22.66 -17.71
N VAL A 20 -3.46 22.31 -17.35
CA VAL A 20 -3.73 21.51 -16.16
C VAL A 20 -2.91 20.23 -16.34
N GLY A 21 -1.95 19.98 -15.45
CA GLY A 21 -1.04 18.85 -15.57
C GLY A 21 -1.85 17.58 -15.81
N SER A 22 -1.54 16.86 -16.88
CA SER A 22 -2.11 15.56 -17.16
C SER A 22 -1.94 14.70 -15.90
N ALA A 23 -3.04 14.16 -15.36
CA ALA A 23 -2.94 13.15 -14.32
C ALA A 23 -2.01 12.03 -14.82
N ALA A 24 -1.01 11.66 -14.02
CA ALA A 24 -0.12 10.58 -14.40
C ALA A 24 -0.95 9.33 -14.69
N GLU A 25 -0.70 8.69 -15.81
CA GLU A 25 -1.41 7.48 -16.20
C GLU A 25 -1.06 6.35 -15.21
N MET A 26 -2.07 5.59 -14.77
CA MET A 26 -1.87 4.46 -13.88
C MET A 26 -1.05 3.37 -14.58
N VAL A 27 0.06 2.98 -13.97
CA VAL A 27 0.93 1.90 -14.46
C VAL A 27 0.63 0.63 -13.68
N VAL A 28 0.39 -0.47 -14.39
CA VAL A 28 0.17 -1.79 -13.80
C VAL A 28 1.32 -2.72 -14.18
N GLN A 29 1.89 -3.38 -13.18
CA GLN A 29 2.92 -4.40 -13.35
C GLN A 29 2.50 -5.68 -12.64
N ALA A 30 2.63 -6.83 -13.31
CA ALA A 30 2.46 -8.14 -12.70
C ALA A 30 3.83 -8.79 -12.44
N CYS A 31 3.91 -9.52 -11.32
CA CYS A 31 5.03 -10.36 -10.96
C CYS A 31 4.52 -11.74 -10.55
N PHE A 32 5.18 -12.79 -11.00
CA PHE A 32 4.84 -14.17 -10.64
C PHE A 32 6.05 -14.85 -9.99
N SER A 33 5.87 -15.42 -8.81
CA SER A 33 6.90 -16.23 -8.15
C SER A 33 6.77 -17.70 -8.56
N PRO A 34 7.85 -18.50 -8.36
CA PRO A 34 9.10 -18.11 -7.69
C PRO A 34 10.11 -17.38 -8.58
N GLN A 35 9.98 -17.37 -9.90
CA GLN A 35 11.02 -16.84 -10.80
C GLN A 35 11.09 -15.31 -10.84
N GLY A 36 9.98 -14.63 -10.55
CA GLY A 36 9.84 -13.17 -10.70
C GLY A 36 10.53 -12.33 -9.63
N LYS A 37 11.01 -12.93 -8.54
CA LYS A 37 11.62 -12.20 -7.39
C LYS A 37 10.70 -11.08 -6.87
N CYS A 38 9.45 -11.44 -6.57
CA CYS A 38 8.38 -10.48 -6.27
C CYS A 38 8.67 -9.66 -5.00
N SER A 39 9.40 -10.22 -4.01
CA SER A 39 9.85 -9.49 -2.84
C SER A 39 10.71 -8.26 -3.19
N ALA A 40 11.55 -8.34 -4.22
CA ALA A 40 12.40 -7.23 -4.65
C ALA A 40 11.58 -6.03 -5.15
N HIS A 41 10.43 -6.28 -5.79
CA HIS A 41 9.52 -5.21 -6.19
C HIS A 41 8.89 -4.54 -4.96
N ILE A 42 8.44 -5.32 -3.98
CA ILE A 42 7.86 -4.80 -2.74
C ILE A 42 8.90 -3.96 -1.99
N LEU A 43 10.13 -4.47 -1.83
CA LEU A 43 11.24 -3.76 -1.18
C LEU A 43 11.47 -2.39 -1.80
N ARG A 44 11.52 -2.32 -3.14
CA ARG A 44 11.71 -1.05 -3.87
C ARG A 44 10.63 -0.02 -3.54
N GLU A 45 9.37 -0.43 -3.51
CA GLU A 45 8.28 0.49 -3.19
C GLU A 45 8.33 0.95 -1.72
N ILE A 46 8.67 0.04 -0.78
CA ILE A 46 8.87 0.38 0.64
C ILE A 46 10.02 1.38 0.82
N ASP A 47 11.14 1.18 0.13
CA ASP A 47 12.32 2.04 0.23
C ASP A 47 12.05 3.46 -0.28
N GLN A 48 11.18 3.59 -1.27
CA GLN A 48 10.81 4.87 -1.86
C GLN A 48 9.67 5.59 -1.12
N ALA A 49 8.99 4.93 -0.19
CA ALA A 49 7.88 5.48 0.58
C ALA A 49 8.28 6.73 1.37
N LYS A 50 7.42 7.76 1.36
CA LYS A 50 7.67 9.08 1.97
C LYS A 50 6.70 9.47 3.08
N LYS A 51 5.46 8.95 3.05
CA LYS A 51 4.37 9.40 3.93
C LYS A 51 3.76 8.28 4.74
N GLU A 52 3.19 7.26 4.08
CA GLU A 52 2.50 6.17 4.76
C GLU A 52 2.70 4.82 4.06
N LEU A 53 2.71 3.77 4.88
CA LEU A 53 2.74 2.37 4.51
C LEU A 53 1.67 1.63 5.32
N LEU A 54 0.59 1.23 4.67
CA LEU A 54 -0.51 0.48 5.27
C LEU A 54 -0.47 -0.94 4.70
N VAL A 55 -0.16 -1.92 5.54
CA VAL A 55 0.05 -3.31 5.12
C VAL A 55 -0.98 -4.21 5.78
N ALA A 56 -1.79 -4.92 5.00
CA ALA A 56 -2.69 -5.96 5.46
C ALA A 56 -2.34 -7.27 4.77
N VAL A 57 -1.78 -8.23 5.51
CA VAL A 57 -1.33 -9.50 4.95
C VAL A 57 -1.61 -10.67 5.90
N TYR A 58 -2.16 -11.75 5.35
CA TYR A 58 -2.49 -12.95 6.12
C TYR A 58 -1.25 -13.51 6.82
N ALA A 59 -0.19 -13.78 6.06
CA ALA A 59 1.04 -14.41 6.57
C ALA A 59 2.25 -13.50 6.31
N PHE A 60 2.99 -13.20 7.38
CA PHE A 60 4.19 -12.37 7.30
C PHE A 60 5.36 -13.05 8.02
N THR A 61 6.30 -13.62 7.26
CA THR A 61 7.50 -14.27 7.81
C THR A 61 8.80 -13.77 7.18
N ASN A 62 8.73 -12.95 6.11
CA ASN A 62 9.91 -12.47 5.38
C ASN A 62 10.65 -11.40 6.19
N ASP A 63 11.94 -11.67 6.51
CA ASP A 63 12.79 -10.82 7.34
C ASP A 63 13.16 -9.52 6.65
N ASP A 64 13.44 -9.56 5.34
CA ASP A 64 13.88 -8.39 4.58
C ASP A 64 12.74 -7.38 4.46
N LEU A 65 11.52 -7.84 4.16
CA LEU A 65 10.34 -6.99 4.12
C LEU A 65 10.01 -6.38 5.48
N ALA A 66 10.14 -7.17 6.56
CA ALA A 66 9.92 -6.66 7.92
C ALA A 66 10.96 -5.59 8.30
N SER A 67 12.22 -5.83 7.97
CA SER A 67 13.32 -4.88 8.20
C SER A 67 13.13 -3.60 7.38
N ALA A 68 12.70 -3.71 6.13
CA ALA A 68 12.43 -2.54 5.28
C ALA A 68 11.30 -1.66 5.86
N LEU A 69 10.23 -2.26 6.41
CA LEU A 69 9.17 -1.51 7.10
C LEU A 69 9.71 -0.79 8.34
N ALA A 70 10.58 -1.44 9.12
CA ALA A 70 11.22 -0.81 10.28
C ALA A 70 12.13 0.37 9.88
N GLN A 71 12.86 0.23 8.78
CA GLN A 71 13.68 1.31 8.24
C GLN A 71 12.82 2.47 7.70
N ALA A 72 11.72 2.18 7.01
CA ALA A 72 10.77 3.19 6.56
C ALA A 72 10.23 4.00 7.75
N LYS A 73 9.86 3.34 8.85
CA LYS A 73 9.45 4.02 10.08
C LYS A 73 10.55 4.91 10.65
N LYS A 74 11.81 4.45 10.66
CA LYS A 74 12.96 5.28 11.10
C LYS A 74 13.17 6.51 10.22
N ARG A 75 12.80 6.44 8.93
CA ARG A 75 12.80 7.60 8.01
C ARG A 75 11.64 8.58 8.27
N GLY A 76 10.73 8.28 9.20
CA GLY A 76 9.57 9.11 9.52
C GLY A 76 8.29 8.75 8.76
N VAL A 77 8.29 7.65 8.00
CA VAL A 77 7.08 7.16 7.33
C VAL A 77 6.12 6.58 8.37
N THR A 78 4.84 6.91 8.26
CA THR A 78 3.80 6.27 9.08
C THR A 78 3.60 4.83 8.60
N VAL A 79 3.95 3.86 9.43
CA VAL A 79 3.82 2.43 9.11
C VAL A 79 2.77 1.81 10.03
N GLN A 80 1.79 1.13 9.45
CA GLN A 80 0.77 0.35 10.17
C GLN A 80 0.62 -1.04 9.52
N VAL A 81 0.52 -2.08 10.35
CA VAL A 81 0.46 -3.46 9.89
C VAL A 81 -0.75 -4.18 10.47
N VAL A 82 -1.48 -4.90 9.64
CA VAL A 82 -2.53 -5.84 10.03
C VAL A 82 -2.12 -7.25 9.58
N ILE A 83 -2.10 -8.20 10.50
CA ILE A 83 -1.81 -9.62 10.22
C ILE A 83 -2.94 -10.50 10.75
N ASP A 84 -3.02 -11.73 10.25
CA ASP A 84 -3.96 -12.71 10.80
C ASP A 84 -3.52 -13.13 12.20
N ARG A 85 -4.50 -13.20 13.10
CA ARG A 85 -4.25 -13.53 14.52
C ARG A 85 -3.78 -14.94 14.71
N GLU A 86 -4.46 -15.91 14.08
CA GLU A 86 -4.18 -17.33 14.29
C GLU A 86 -2.87 -17.72 13.62
N PHE A 87 -2.62 -17.19 12.41
CA PHE A 87 -1.34 -17.39 11.75
C PHE A 87 -0.18 -16.87 12.62
N ASP A 88 -0.32 -15.64 13.15
CA ASP A 88 0.74 -15.05 13.98
C ASP A 88 0.97 -15.83 15.29
N ALA A 89 -0.10 -16.28 15.93
CA ALA A 89 0.00 -17.05 17.18
C ALA A 89 0.54 -18.46 16.96
N GLY A 90 0.22 -19.09 15.83
CA GLY A 90 0.61 -20.47 15.50
C GLY A 90 1.94 -20.62 14.77
N ASN A 91 2.62 -19.52 14.40
CA ASN A 91 3.83 -19.57 13.60
C ASN A 91 4.99 -18.78 14.25
N GLU A 92 5.98 -19.49 14.75
CA GLU A 92 7.15 -18.89 15.42
C GLU A 92 7.98 -17.95 14.52
N LYS A 93 7.92 -18.16 13.19
CA LYS A 93 8.61 -17.29 12.20
C LYS A 93 7.82 -16.03 11.90
N SER A 94 6.59 -15.88 12.40
CA SER A 94 5.78 -14.69 12.17
C SER A 94 6.44 -13.43 12.72
N LYS A 95 6.24 -12.31 12.03
CA LYS A 95 6.89 -11.02 12.36
C LYS A 95 6.13 -10.18 13.37
N GLY A 96 5.02 -10.67 13.94
CA GLY A 96 4.26 -9.93 14.94
C GLY A 96 5.11 -9.42 16.10
N LYS A 97 5.89 -10.31 16.74
CA LYS A 97 6.81 -9.94 17.83
C LYS A 97 7.91 -8.95 17.38
N PHE A 98 8.40 -9.10 16.15
CA PHE A 98 9.37 -8.17 15.59
C PHE A 98 8.78 -6.76 15.45
N PHE A 99 7.56 -6.64 14.91
CA PHE A 99 6.88 -5.34 14.77
C PHE A 99 6.65 -4.67 16.13
N GLU A 100 6.25 -5.43 17.15
CA GLU A 100 6.10 -4.91 18.52
C GLU A 100 7.44 -4.38 19.07
N ALA A 101 8.52 -5.15 18.93
CA ALA A 101 9.86 -4.73 19.35
C ALA A 101 10.33 -3.45 18.62
N GLN A 102 9.99 -3.30 17.34
CA GLN A 102 10.27 -2.09 16.56
C GLN A 102 9.25 -0.96 16.80
N LYS A 103 8.29 -1.16 17.71
CA LYS A 103 7.19 -0.21 18.02
C LYS A 103 6.40 0.18 16.74
N ILE A 104 6.27 -0.71 15.79
CA ILE A 104 5.39 -0.54 14.63
C ILE A 104 3.97 -0.85 15.07
N PRO A 105 3.00 0.07 14.89
CA PRO A 105 1.60 -0.20 15.16
C PRO A 105 1.12 -1.46 14.44
N LEU A 106 0.67 -2.44 15.21
CA LEU A 106 0.26 -3.77 14.72
C LEU A 106 -1.14 -4.11 15.22
N ARG A 107 -1.98 -4.65 14.34
CA ARG A 107 -3.23 -5.30 14.73
C ARG A 107 -3.26 -6.75 14.25
N ARG A 108 -3.65 -7.64 15.15
CA ARG A 108 -3.93 -9.05 14.87
C ARG A 108 -5.42 -9.21 14.68
N MET A 109 -5.86 -9.54 13.48
CA MET A 109 -7.27 -9.58 13.12
C MET A 109 -7.68 -11.00 12.70
N THR A 110 -8.95 -11.33 12.90
CA THR A 110 -9.61 -12.48 12.28
C THR A 110 -10.48 -11.99 11.12
N GLY A 111 -11.07 -12.89 10.36
CA GLY A 111 -12.14 -12.56 9.42
C GLY A 111 -13.44 -12.14 10.12
N ALA A 112 -14.53 -12.10 9.38
CA ALA A 112 -15.84 -11.83 9.95
C ALA A 112 -16.27 -12.98 10.87
N LYS A 113 -16.99 -12.67 11.96
CA LYS A 113 -17.58 -13.68 12.83
C LYS A 113 -18.61 -14.49 12.04
N SER A 114 -18.62 -15.80 12.23
CA SER A 114 -19.69 -16.65 11.69
C SER A 114 -21.03 -16.21 12.27
N LYS A 115 -22.04 -16.07 11.41
CA LYS A 115 -23.42 -15.78 11.83
C LYS A 115 -24.09 -17.00 12.51
N THR A 116 -23.53 -18.18 12.29
CA THR A 116 -24.09 -19.47 12.81
C THR A 116 -23.50 -19.88 14.15
N GLY A 117 -22.51 -19.14 14.66
CA GLY A 117 -21.90 -19.45 15.97
C GLY A 117 -20.96 -20.67 15.96
N ASP A 118 -20.81 -21.34 14.82
CA ASP A 118 -20.19 -22.67 14.74
C ASP A 118 -18.68 -22.67 14.52
N ARG A 119 -17.98 -21.59 14.64
CA ARG A 119 -16.49 -21.53 14.70
C ARG A 119 -15.99 -20.10 14.94
N ASP A 120 -14.82 -20.04 15.51
CA ASP A 120 -13.93 -18.90 15.52
C ASP A 120 -13.87 -18.28 14.13
N GLY A 121 -14.27 -17.06 13.96
CA GLY A 121 -14.50 -16.35 12.71
C GLY A 121 -13.57 -16.68 11.53
N GLY A 122 -13.87 -16.21 10.33
CA GLY A 122 -13.03 -16.41 9.14
C GLY A 122 -11.62 -15.84 9.31
N LEU A 123 -10.75 -16.10 8.36
CA LEU A 123 -9.37 -15.57 8.34
C LEU A 123 -9.35 -14.10 7.91
N MET A 124 -8.44 -13.31 8.43
CA MET A 124 -8.02 -12.05 7.82
C MET A 124 -7.10 -12.39 6.64
N HIS A 125 -7.68 -12.76 5.51
CA HIS A 125 -6.96 -13.36 4.39
C HIS A 125 -6.55 -12.36 3.31
N GLN A 126 -6.44 -11.08 3.64
CA GLN A 126 -5.95 -10.04 2.73
C GLN A 126 -4.45 -10.16 2.47
N LYS A 127 -4.01 -9.70 1.31
CA LYS A 127 -2.61 -9.55 0.94
C LYS A 127 -2.49 -8.29 0.09
N PHE A 128 -2.41 -7.15 0.77
CA PHE A 128 -2.22 -5.88 0.07
C PHE A 128 -1.40 -4.89 0.89
N ALA A 129 -0.85 -3.91 0.21
CA ALA A 129 -0.28 -2.72 0.81
C ALA A 129 -0.73 -1.47 0.05
N VAL A 130 -0.89 -0.37 0.79
CA VAL A 130 -1.08 0.97 0.22
C VAL A 130 0.12 1.80 0.60
N ILE A 131 0.75 2.45 -0.37
CA ILE A 131 1.94 3.28 -0.19
C ILE A 131 1.66 4.69 -0.69
N ASP A 132 1.84 5.66 0.18
CA ASP A 132 1.74 7.10 -0.11
C ASP A 132 0.42 7.52 -0.80
N ARG A 133 -0.67 6.76 -0.62
CA ARG A 133 -1.99 6.95 -1.25
C ARG A 133 -1.97 6.96 -2.78
N ARG A 134 -0.99 6.32 -3.39
CA ARG A 134 -0.83 6.32 -4.85
C ARG A 134 -0.36 4.98 -5.42
N ILE A 135 0.16 4.09 -4.58
CA ILE A 135 0.62 2.77 -4.98
C ILE A 135 -0.20 1.73 -4.24
N VAL A 136 -0.64 0.69 -4.95
CA VAL A 136 -1.28 -0.49 -4.38
C VAL A 136 -0.50 -1.72 -4.81
N LEU A 137 -0.19 -2.56 -3.84
CA LEU A 137 0.33 -3.90 -4.03
C LEU A 137 -0.76 -4.88 -3.62
N THR A 138 -1.10 -5.86 -4.46
CA THR A 138 -2.12 -6.87 -4.12
C THR A 138 -1.92 -8.14 -4.95
N GLY A 139 -2.62 -9.22 -4.60
CA GLY A 139 -2.55 -10.51 -5.27
C GLY A 139 -2.71 -11.69 -4.32
N SER A 140 -2.24 -12.86 -4.72
CA SER A 140 -2.19 -14.04 -3.84
C SER A 140 -0.98 -14.03 -2.92
N TYR A 141 0.04 -13.23 -3.23
CA TYR A 141 1.38 -13.22 -2.64
C TYR A 141 1.37 -12.85 -1.15
N ASN A 142 1.59 -13.83 -0.26
CA ASN A 142 1.88 -13.58 1.13
C ASN A 142 3.31 -13.03 1.31
N TRP A 143 3.55 -12.28 2.36
CA TRP A 143 4.89 -11.72 2.63
C TRP A 143 5.75 -12.75 3.39
N THR A 144 5.99 -13.87 2.74
CA THR A 144 6.73 -15.02 3.28
C THR A 144 7.86 -15.43 2.34
N HIS A 145 8.87 -16.10 2.89
CA HIS A 145 9.92 -16.70 2.07
C HIS A 145 9.36 -17.77 1.10
N ALA A 146 8.36 -18.54 1.56
CA ALA A 146 7.74 -19.57 0.71
C ALA A 146 7.03 -18.95 -0.50
N ALA A 147 6.34 -17.81 -0.32
CA ALA A 147 5.71 -17.08 -1.41
C ALA A 147 6.72 -16.58 -2.46
N ASP A 148 7.95 -16.24 -2.04
CA ASP A 148 8.98 -15.73 -2.93
C ASP A 148 9.74 -16.82 -3.71
N SER A 149 9.92 -18.00 -3.11
CA SER A 149 10.86 -19.00 -3.60
C SER A 149 10.29 -20.40 -3.86
N LEU A 150 9.10 -20.70 -3.39
CA LEU A 150 8.53 -22.05 -3.44
C LEU A 150 7.13 -22.09 -4.06
N ASN A 151 6.27 -21.13 -3.75
CA ASN A 151 4.88 -21.13 -4.19
C ASN A 151 4.70 -20.43 -5.53
N ASP A 152 3.72 -20.89 -6.29
CA ASP A 152 3.20 -20.17 -7.46
C ASP A 152 2.24 -19.08 -6.97
N GLU A 153 2.70 -17.83 -6.98
CA GLU A 153 1.92 -16.67 -6.55
C GLU A 153 1.91 -15.57 -7.60
N ASN A 154 0.94 -14.68 -7.50
CA ASN A 154 0.94 -13.43 -8.26
C ASN A 154 0.97 -12.22 -7.35
N LEU A 155 1.67 -11.18 -7.80
CA LEU A 155 1.71 -9.86 -7.22
C LEU A 155 1.42 -8.84 -8.32
N LEU A 156 0.44 -7.98 -8.08
CA LEU A 156 0.13 -6.83 -8.92
C LEU A 156 0.58 -5.55 -8.22
N LEU A 157 1.25 -4.69 -8.98
CA LEU A 157 1.69 -3.38 -8.55
C LEU A 157 0.98 -2.33 -9.40
N PHE A 158 0.19 -1.49 -8.77
CA PHE A 158 -0.48 -0.35 -9.38
C PHE A 158 0.20 0.93 -8.91
N ARG A 159 0.84 1.67 -9.82
CA ARG A 159 1.47 2.96 -9.52
C ARG A 159 0.63 4.09 -10.11
N ASP A 160 0.73 5.27 -9.50
CA ASP A 160 -0.10 6.44 -9.86
C ASP A 160 -1.61 6.15 -9.84
N ALA A 161 -2.01 5.26 -8.94
CA ALA A 161 -3.34 4.68 -8.80
C ALA A 161 -4.15 5.35 -7.67
N GLY A 162 -4.13 6.67 -7.55
CA GLY A 162 -4.75 7.41 -6.45
C GLY A 162 -6.18 6.96 -6.09
N PRO A 163 -7.12 6.89 -7.02
CA PRO A 163 -8.49 6.43 -6.74
C PRO A 163 -8.53 4.99 -6.19
N LEU A 164 -7.78 4.07 -6.79
CA LEU A 164 -7.68 2.68 -6.31
C LEU A 164 -7.03 2.62 -4.93
N ALA A 165 -5.96 3.37 -4.72
CA ALA A 165 -5.26 3.44 -3.43
C ALA A 165 -6.17 3.93 -2.31
N GLU A 166 -7.10 4.86 -2.59
CA GLU A 166 -8.06 5.32 -1.60
C GLU A 166 -9.09 4.23 -1.24
N GLU A 167 -9.54 3.42 -2.18
CA GLU A 167 -10.43 2.28 -1.89
C GLU A 167 -9.72 1.23 -1.01
N TYR A 168 -8.47 0.87 -1.32
CA TYR A 168 -7.69 -0.05 -0.48
C TYR A 168 -7.38 0.55 0.89
N ARG A 169 -7.14 1.86 0.96
CA ARG A 169 -6.94 2.57 2.22
C ARG A 169 -8.18 2.53 3.10
N LYS A 170 -9.37 2.76 2.54
CA LYS A 170 -10.65 2.59 3.26
C LYS A 170 -10.81 1.17 3.79
N ALA A 171 -10.52 0.16 2.96
CA ALA A 171 -10.56 -1.24 3.39
C ALA A 171 -9.57 -1.53 4.53
N PHE A 172 -8.35 -0.97 4.47
CA PHE A 172 -7.39 -1.07 5.57
C PHE A 172 -7.92 -0.44 6.86
N LEU A 173 -8.47 0.77 6.79
CA LEU A 173 -9.02 1.47 7.96
C LEU A 173 -10.20 0.73 8.57
N GLN A 174 -11.07 0.12 7.77
CA GLN A 174 -12.14 -0.75 8.27
C GLN A 174 -11.59 -1.95 9.05
N LEU A 175 -10.50 -2.58 8.58
CA LEU A 175 -9.80 -3.63 9.33
C LEU A 175 -9.16 -3.07 10.60
N TRP A 176 -8.54 -1.90 10.49
CA TRP A 176 -7.83 -1.26 11.59
C TRP A 176 -8.76 -0.85 12.74
N GLU A 177 -9.93 -0.35 12.44
CA GLU A 177 -10.90 0.16 13.41
C GLU A 177 -11.88 -0.92 13.91
N ARG A 178 -11.96 -2.06 13.22
CA ARG A 178 -12.89 -3.13 13.55
C ARG A 178 -12.63 -3.64 14.99
N LYS A 179 -13.69 -3.64 15.80
CA LYS A 179 -13.69 -4.28 17.12
C LYS A 179 -13.70 -5.80 16.95
N LEU A 180 -12.90 -6.50 17.73
CA LEU A 180 -12.80 -7.96 17.76
C LEU A 180 -13.84 -8.55 18.72
#